data_ad609f444125dded843f215e469e7a7d
#
_entry.id   ad609f444125dded843f215e469e7a7d
#
_cell.length_a   1.000
_cell.length_b   1.000
_cell.length_c   1.000
_cell.angle_alpha   90.00
_cell.angle_beta   90.00
_cell.angle_gamma   90.00
#
_symmetry.space_group_name_H-M   'P 1'
#
loop_
_entity.id
_entity.type
_entity.pdbx_description
1 polymer ?
#
loop_
_entity_poly.entity_id
_entity_poly.type
_entity_poly.pdbx_seq_one_letter_code
_entity_poly.pdbx_strand_id
1 'polypeptide(L)'
;MNNINTSIKQLCLSLNLTSLSQDYEQIMQQAEQGQVGYRKLASMLLEYELEKREEKKLSKRLKEAGLPISHDLALYDFNYNNGIKPAQLNQLKELAWLEQNYNMVIMGPTGTGKTFLAAGLCYHAILSGYKAYFRPIEQIMDMLRLKEVANTAKADYKRLL
;
A
#
# COMPACT_ATOMS: atom_id res chain seq x y z
N MET A 1 33.44 -7.51 23.54
CA MET A 1 32.21 -6.75 23.18
C MET A 1 31.39 -7.35 22.01
N ASN A 2 31.94 -8.27 21.22
CA ASN A 2 31.24 -8.78 20.01
C ASN A 2 30.11 -9.79 20.25
N ASN A 3 29.98 -10.36 21.44
CA ASN A 3 29.02 -11.46 21.65
C ASN A 3 27.57 -11.01 21.91
N ILE A 4 27.38 -9.82 22.50
CA ILE A 4 26.02 -9.33 22.84
C ILE A 4 25.30 -8.81 21.59
N ASN A 5 26.01 -8.06 20.73
CA ASN A 5 25.42 -7.52 19.50
C ASN A 5 25.08 -8.62 18.49
N THR A 6 25.92 -9.65 18.36
CA THR A 6 25.61 -10.82 17.52
C THR A 6 24.38 -11.57 18.07
N SER A 7 24.23 -11.67 19.38
CA SER A 7 23.08 -12.31 20.02
C SER A 7 21.77 -11.54 19.77
N ILE A 8 21.74 -10.20 19.90
CA ILE A 8 20.53 -9.40 19.65
C ILE A 8 20.11 -9.51 18.18
N LYS A 9 21.06 -9.38 17.25
CA LYS A 9 20.77 -9.53 15.82
C LYS A 9 20.17 -10.91 15.50
N GLN A 10 20.74 -11.97 16.04
CA GLN A 10 20.23 -13.32 15.84
C GLN A 10 18.83 -13.51 16.44
N LEU A 11 18.57 -12.95 17.63
CA LEU A 11 17.25 -12.98 18.24
C LEU A 11 16.22 -12.23 17.39
N CYS A 12 16.56 -11.05 16.88
CA CYS A 12 15.71 -10.30 15.97
C CYS A 12 15.36 -11.11 14.71
N LEU A 13 16.34 -11.76 14.10
CA LEU A 13 16.12 -12.60 12.92
C LEU A 13 15.23 -13.81 13.23
N SER A 14 15.44 -14.48 14.36
CA SER A 14 14.63 -15.63 14.77
C SER A 14 13.16 -15.25 15.06
N LEU A 15 12.92 -14.01 15.49
CA LEU A 15 11.60 -13.43 15.70
C LEU A 15 11.03 -12.75 14.45
N ASN A 16 11.70 -12.87 13.29
CA ASN A 16 11.32 -12.18 12.05
C ASN A 16 11.26 -10.64 12.16
N LEU A 17 12.04 -10.04 13.06
CA LEU A 17 12.21 -8.58 13.20
C LEU A 17 13.33 -8.11 12.26
N THR A 18 13.09 -8.23 10.96
CA THR A 18 14.15 -8.10 9.93
C THR A 18 14.69 -6.68 9.82
N SER A 19 13.87 -5.66 10.00
CA SER A 19 14.30 -4.27 9.93
C SER A 19 15.07 -3.91 11.18
N LEU A 20 14.56 -4.29 12.34
CA LEU A 20 15.22 -4.07 13.62
C LEU A 20 16.59 -4.77 13.67
N SER A 21 16.73 -5.97 13.09
CA SER A 21 18.01 -6.68 13.04
C SER A 21 19.12 -5.92 12.30
N GLN A 22 18.79 -4.99 11.46
CA GLN A 22 19.71 -4.15 10.70
C GLN A 22 20.07 -2.85 11.45
N ASP A 23 19.08 -2.22 12.07
CA ASP A 23 19.17 -0.84 12.53
C ASP A 23 19.09 -0.66 14.07
N TYR A 24 19.04 -1.76 14.85
CA TYR A 24 18.87 -1.70 16.30
C TYR A 24 20.00 -0.92 17.00
N GLU A 25 21.24 -0.97 16.50
CA GLU A 25 22.39 -0.26 17.08
C GLU A 25 22.18 1.26 17.00
N GLN A 26 21.66 1.75 15.88
CA GLN A 26 21.37 3.17 15.70
C GLN A 26 20.29 3.64 16.67
N ILE A 27 19.25 2.84 16.89
CA ILE A 27 18.17 3.16 17.83
C ILE A 27 18.70 3.16 19.26
N MET A 28 19.56 2.20 19.62
CA MET A 28 20.21 2.14 20.92
C MET A 28 21.05 3.39 21.19
N GLN A 29 21.90 3.81 20.23
CA GLN A 29 22.71 5.03 20.34
C GLN A 29 21.85 6.29 20.52
N GLN A 30 20.76 6.41 19.76
CA GLN A 30 19.82 7.52 19.92
C GLN A 30 19.18 7.55 21.31
N ALA A 31 18.82 6.39 21.83
CA ALA A 31 18.24 6.28 23.17
C ALA A 31 19.24 6.61 24.29
N GLU A 32 20.52 6.22 24.13
CA GLU A 32 21.60 6.58 25.07
C GLU A 32 21.85 8.08 25.06
N GLN A 33 21.96 8.71 23.89
CA GLN A 33 22.13 10.16 23.76
C GLN A 33 20.95 10.94 24.35
N GLY A 34 19.73 10.44 24.15
CA GLY A 34 18.51 11.03 24.69
C GLY A 34 18.24 10.68 26.16
N GLN A 35 19.09 9.90 26.83
CA GLN A 35 18.88 9.38 28.20
C GLN A 35 17.48 8.77 28.38
N VAL A 36 17.05 7.98 27.40
CA VAL A 36 15.70 7.42 27.33
C VAL A 36 15.57 6.26 28.31
N GLY A 37 14.48 6.23 29.09
CA GLY A 37 14.20 5.12 30.00
C GLY A 37 13.88 3.80 29.26
N TYR A 38 14.12 2.67 29.93
CA TYR A 38 13.97 1.32 29.34
C TYR A 38 12.60 1.05 28.67
N ARG A 39 11.50 1.53 29.27
CA ARG A 39 10.17 1.39 28.67
C ARG A 39 10.06 2.11 27.32
N LYS A 40 10.57 3.34 27.26
CA LYS A 40 10.54 4.12 26.02
C LYS A 40 11.45 3.50 24.95
N LEU A 41 12.64 3.01 25.35
CA LEU A 41 13.50 2.27 24.44
C LEU A 41 12.80 1.03 23.84
N ALA A 42 12.14 0.23 24.66
CA ALA A 42 11.39 -0.92 24.19
C ALA A 42 10.29 -0.52 23.19
N SER A 43 9.54 0.56 23.47
CA SER A 43 8.57 1.12 22.53
C SER A 43 9.21 1.53 21.21
N MET A 44 10.32 2.28 21.26
CA MET A 44 11.04 2.74 20.05
C MET A 44 11.46 1.57 19.14
N LEU A 45 11.98 0.49 19.72
CA LEU A 45 12.41 -0.69 18.97
C LEU A 45 11.22 -1.38 18.28
N LEU A 46 10.10 -1.53 18.98
CA LEU A 46 8.91 -2.18 18.44
C LEU A 46 8.18 -1.30 17.43
N GLU A 47 8.03 -0.01 17.72
CA GLU A 47 7.44 0.99 16.82
C GLU A 47 8.21 1.07 15.50
N TYR A 48 9.55 1.08 15.56
CA TYR A 48 10.42 1.07 14.37
C TYR A 48 10.15 -0.15 13.46
N GLU A 49 10.13 -1.36 14.04
CA GLU A 49 9.86 -2.56 13.24
C GLU A 49 8.45 -2.55 12.64
N LEU A 50 7.43 -2.06 13.39
CA LEU A 50 6.06 -1.92 12.88
C LEU A 50 5.99 -0.94 11.71
N GLU A 51 6.59 0.24 11.85
CA GLU A 51 6.65 1.25 10.81
C GLU A 51 7.30 0.70 9.53
N LYS A 52 8.47 0.05 9.67
CA LYS A 52 9.15 -0.58 8.53
C LYS A 52 8.37 -1.71 7.88
N ARG A 53 7.60 -2.46 8.64
CA ARG A 53 6.68 -3.47 8.08
C ARG A 53 5.55 -2.85 7.28
N GLU A 54 4.95 -1.77 7.79
CA GLU A 54 3.88 -1.09 7.06
C GLU A 54 4.41 -0.42 5.79
N GLU A 55 5.59 0.23 5.83
CA GLU A 55 6.26 0.75 4.64
C GLU A 55 6.49 -0.34 3.57
N LYS A 56 7.02 -1.51 3.98
CA LYS A 56 7.24 -2.65 3.07
C LYS A 56 5.93 -3.18 2.50
N LYS A 57 4.89 -3.30 3.32
CA LYS A 57 3.56 -3.74 2.87
C LYS A 57 2.97 -2.75 1.86
N LEU A 58 3.04 -1.45 2.15
CA LEU A 58 2.57 -0.39 1.26
C LEU A 58 3.32 -0.42 -0.07
N SER A 59 4.65 -0.45 -0.02
CA SER A 59 5.50 -0.55 -1.22
C SER A 59 5.14 -1.77 -2.08
N LYS A 60 4.92 -2.92 -1.45
CA LYS A 60 4.49 -4.14 -2.13
C LYS A 60 3.12 -3.98 -2.78
N ARG A 61 2.12 -3.45 -2.06
CA ARG A 61 0.77 -3.20 -2.60
C ARG A 61 0.82 -2.27 -3.81
N LEU A 62 1.58 -1.18 -3.73
CA LEU A 62 1.75 -0.23 -4.83
C LEU A 62 2.38 -0.88 -6.08
N LYS A 63 3.42 -1.71 -5.89
CA LYS A 63 4.05 -2.45 -7.00
C LYS A 63 3.08 -3.43 -7.67
N GLU A 64 2.26 -4.12 -6.88
CA GLU A 64 1.29 -5.12 -7.37
C GLU A 64 0.04 -4.47 -7.98
N ALA A 65 -0.27 -3.24 -7.62
CA ALA A 65 -1.49 -2.56 -8.04
C ALA A 65 -1.61 -2.33 -9.55
N GLY A 66 -0.48 -2.15 -10.25
CA GLY A 66 -0.47 -1.89 -11.70
C GLY A 66 -1.03 -0.51 -12.07
N LEU A 67 -0.83 0.47 -11.19
CA LEU A 67 -1.30 1.84 -11.41
C LEU A 67 -0.57 2.50 -12.58
N PRO A 68 -1.26 3.34 -13.39
CA PRO A 68 -0.62 4.19 -14.37
C PRO A 68 0.25 5.26 -13.68
N ILE A 69 1.19 5.88 -14.43
CA ILE A 69 2.13 6.88 -13.88
C ILE A 69 1.38 8.05 -13.23
N SER A 70 0.28 8.52 -13.86
CA SER A 70 -0.51 9.63 -13.34
C SER A 70 -1.74 9.10 -12.59
N HIS A 71 -1.78 9.29 -11.27
CA HIS A 71 -2.86 8.83 -10.40
C HIS A 71 -3.03 9.66 -9.12
N ASP A 72 -2.35 10.81 -9.00
CA ASP A 72 -2.50 11.68 -7.83
C ASP A 72 -3.75 12.55 -7.96
N LEU A 73 -4.78 12.26 -7.16
CA LEU A 73 -6.03 13.02 -7.14
C LEU A 73 -5.89 14.48 -6.67
N ALA A 74 -4.76 14.85 -6.06
CA ALA A 74 -4.47 16.26 -5.74
C ALA A 74 -4.25 17.09 -7.01
N LEU A 75 -3.86 16.44 -8.11
CA LEU A 75 -3.66 17.07 -9.42
C LEU A 75 -4.91 17.03 -10.30
N TYR A 76 -6.06 16.60 -9.75
CA TYR A 76 -7.30 16.54 -10.52
C TYR A 76 -7.80 17.94 -10.87
N ASP A 77 -7.90 18.24 -12.17
CA ASP A 77 -8.33 19.54 -12.66
C ASP A 77 -9.87 19.65 -12.71
N PHE A 78 -10.45 20.38 -11.77
CA PHE A 78 -11.88 20.65 -11.69
C PHE A 78 -12.35 21.77 -12.65
N ASN A 79 -11.43 22.51 -13.29
CA ASN A 79 -11.78 23.54 -14.27
C ASN A 79 -12.22 22.93 -15.60
N TYR A 80 -11.79 21.71 -15.88
CA TYR A 80 -12.35 20.92 -16.97
C TYR A 80 -13.79 20.53 -16.61
N ASN A 81 -14.71 20.73 -17.53
CA ASN A 81 -16.12 20.35 -17.34
C ASN A 81 -16.29 18.83 -17.44
N ASN A 82 -15.75 18.12 -16.49
CA ASN A 82 -15.64 16.65 -16.43
C ASN A 82 -16.76 16.01 -15.58
N GLY A 83 -17.74 16.79 -15.13
CA GLY A 83 -18.94 16.27 -14.47
C GLY A 83 -18.78 15.90 -13.00
N ILE A 84 -17.56 15.92 -12.41
CA ILE A 84 -17.34 15.65 -10.98
C ILE A 84 -17.02 16.95 -10.23
N LYS A 85 -17.64 17.15 -9.07
CA LYS A 85 -17.39 18.30 -8.19
C LYS A 85 -16.41 17.93 -7.07
N PRO A 86 -15.67 18.91 -6.49
CA PRO A 86 -14.76 18.64 -5.38
C PRO A 86 -15.40 17.88 -4.21
N ALA A 87 -16.64 18.22 -3.84
CA ALA A 87 -17.37 17.55 -2.78
C ALA A 87 -17.62 16.06 -3.09
N GLN A 88 -17.96 15.74 -4.34
CA GLN A 88 -18.17 14.36 -4.77
C GLN A 88 -16.86 13.57 -4.75
N LEU A 89 -15.75 14.16 -5.20
CA LEU A 89 -14.45 13.51 -5.12
C LEU A 89 -14.05 13.23 -3.66
N ASN A 90 -14.28 14.19 -2.76
CA ASN A 90 -14.00 14.00 -1.34
C ASN A 90 -14.85 12.87 -0.75
N GLN A 91 -16.13 12.79 -1.08
CA GLN A 91 -17.00 11.69 -0.67
C GLN A 91 -16.51 10.33 -1.19
N LEU A 92 -16.05 10.25 -2.45
CA LEU A 92 -15.49 9.03 -3.01
C LEU A 92 -14.19 8.60 -2.27
N LYS A 93 -13.39 9.56 -1.84
CA LYS A 93 -12.17 9.32 -1.08
C LYS A 93 -12.41 8.81 0.35
N GLU A 94 -13.60 8.99 0.92
CA GLU A 94 -13.98 8.39 2.20
C GLU A 94 -14.06 6.86 2.13
N LEU A 95 -14.15 6.29 0.93
CA LEU A 95 -14.15 4.85 0.65
C LEU A 95 -15.31 4.07 1.29
N ALA A 96 -16.33 4.74 1.84
CA ALA A 96 -17.50 4.10 2.45
C ALA A 96 -18.22 3.15 1.48
N TRP A 97 -18.15 3.42 0.18
CA TRP A 97 -18.68 2.55 -0.87
C TRP A 97 -17.97 1.20 -0.94
N LEU A 98 -16.68 1.10 -0.58
CA LEU A 98 -15.96 -0.17 -0.47
C LEU A 98 -16.48 -1.00 0.73
N GLU A 99 -16.66 -0.37 1.88
CA GLU A 99 -17.16 -1.03 3.08
C GLU A 99 -18.59 -1.55 2.90
N GLN A 100 -19.39 -0.86 2.08
CA GLN A 100 -20.75 -1.26 1.73
C GLN A 100 -20.83 -2.21 0.53
N ASN A 101 -19.70 -2.65 -0.02
CA ASN A 101 -19.59 -3.53 -1.19
C ASN A 101 -20.33 -3.00 -2.43
N TYR A 102 -20.35 -1.67 -2.64
CA TYR A 102 -20.93 -1.09 -3.84
C TYR A 102 -19.98 -1.17 -5.02
N ASN A 103 -20.55 -1.45 -6.19
CA ASN A 103 -19.86 -1.33 -7.46
C ASN A 103 -20.00 0.11 -7.98
N MET A 104 -18.90 0.67 -8.49
CA MET A 104 -18.88 1.99 -9.10
C MET A 104 -18.64 1.87 -10.60
N VAL A 105 -19.46 2.57 -11.39
CA VAL A 105 -19.27 2.69 -12.84
C VAL A 105 -18.99 4.14 -13.18
N ILE A 106 -17.85 4.42 -13.82
CA ILE A 106 -17.44 5.75 -14.25
C ILE A 106 -17.67 5.85 -15.76
N MET A 107 -18.63 6.68 -16.18
CA MET A 107 -18.99 6.87 -17.58
C MET A 107 -18.77 8.30 -18.03
N GLY A 108 -18.51 8.49 -19.31
CA GLY A 108 -18.34 9.79 -19.93
C GLY A 108 -17.53 9.71 -21.23
N PRO A 109 -17.43 10.83 -22.00
CA PRO A 109 -16.64 10.91 -23.22
C PRO A 109 -15.15 10.61 -23.04
N THR A 110 -14.46 10.30 -24.12
CA THR A 110 -12.98 10.14 -24.10
C THR A 110 -12.32 11.44 -23.67
N GLY A 111 -11.21 11.35 -22.93
CA GLY A 111 -10.45 12.52 -22.46
C GLY A 111 -10.97 13.20 -21.19
N THR A 112 -12.09 12.76 -20.59
CA THR A 112 -12.68 13.38 -19.38
C THR A 112 -12.02 12.95 -18.05
N GLY A 113 -10.89 12.28 -18.07
CA GLY A 113 -10.16 11.91 -16.85
C GLY A 113 -10.67 10.68 -16.10
N LYS A 114 -11.56 9.85 -16.71
CA LYS A 114 -12.11 8.64 -16.06
C LYS A 114 -11.03 7.69 -15.53
N THR A 115 -10.05 7.41 -16.35
CA THR A 115 -8.91 6.52 -16.00
C THR A 115 -8.08 7.12 -14.86
N PHE A 116 -7.84 8.42 -14.90
CA PHE A 116 -7.13 9.15 -13.85
C PHE A 116 -7.89 9.07 -12.51
N LEU A 117 -9.21 9.32 -12.54
CA LEU A 117 -10.08 9.22 -11.38
C LEU A 117 -10.08 7.79 -10.80
N ALA A 118 -10.28 6.77 -11.64
CA ALA A 118 -10.27 5.38 -11.20
C ALA A 118 -8.92 4.96 -10.61
N ALA A 119 -7.82 5.34 -11.26
CA ALA A 119 -6.45 5.05 -10.78
C ALA A 119 -6.16 5.77 -9.46
N GLY A 120 -6.59 7.02 -9.33
CA GLY A 120 -6.41 7.80 -8.11
C GLY A 120 -7.22 7.28 -6.93
N LEU A 121 -8.44 6.81 -7.15
CA LEU A 121 -9.24 6.14 -6.12
C LEU A 121 -8.61 4.80 -5.71
N CYS A 122 -8.08 4.03 -6.67
CA CYS A 122 -7.34 2.81 -6.39
C CYS A 122 -6.09 3.09 -5.54
N TYR A 123 -5.31 4.11 -5.90
CA TYR A 123 -4.15 4.55 -5.13
C TYR A 123 -4.54 4.97 -3.71
N HIS A 124 -5.60 5.78 -3.58
CA HIS A 124 -6.09 6.23 -2.27
C HIS A 124 -6.54 5.07 -1.39
N ALA A 125 -7.23 4.07 -1.96
CA ALA A 125 -7.60 2.86 -1.25
C ALA A 125 -6.36 2.08 -0.73
N ILE A 126 -5.29 2.00 -1.53
CA ILE A 126 -4.03 1.36 -1.12
C ILE A 126 -3.40 2.10 0.06
N LEU A 127 -3.35 3.43 0.02
CA LEU A 127 -2.85 4.25 1.13
C LEU A 127 -3.68 4.06 2.41
N SER A 128 -4.99 3.86 2.27
CA SER A 128 -5.91 3.57 3.37
C SER A 128 -5.86 2.12 3.87
N GLY A 129 -4.92 1.30 3.34
CA GLY A 129 -4.67 -0.06 3.83
C GLY A 129 -5.39 -1.17 3.05
N TYR A 130 -6.24 -0.84 2.09
CA TYR A 130 -6.90 -1.84 1.25
C TYR A 130 -5.92 -2.48 0.25
N LYS A 131 -6.24 -3.68 -0.20
CA LYS A 131 -5.63 -4.27 -1.39
C LYS A 131 -6.46 -3.84 -2.59
N ALA A 132 -5.83 -3.13 -3.52
CA ALA A 132 -6.52 -2.69 -4.74
C ALA A 132 -5.63 -2.91 -5.96
N TYR A 133 -6.25 -3.23 -7.08
CA TYR A 133 -5.59 -3.56 -8.33
C TYR A 133 -6.22 -2.77 -9.47
N PHE A 134 -5.39 -2.11 -10.26
CA PHE A 134 -5.80 -1.43 -11.47
C PHE A 134 -5.46 -2.32 -12.68
N ARG A 135 -6.48 -2.79 -13.40
CA ARG A 135 -6.27 -3.74 -14.51
C ARG A 135 -7.15 -3.37 -15.72
N PRO A 136 -6.58 -3.32 -16.92
CA PRO A 136 -7.37 -3.32 -18.13
C PRO A 136 -8.24 -4.58 -18.22
N ILE A 137 -9.43 -4.44 -18.84
CA ILE A 137 -10.38 -5.57 -18.95
C ILE A 137 -9.78 -6.74 -19.72
N GLU A 138 -8.94 -6.47 -20.72
CA GLU A 138 -8.24 -7.49 -21.50
C GLU A 138 -7.39 -8.40 -20.62
N GLN A 139 -6.64 -7.81 -19.65
CA GLN A 139 -5.83 -8.58 -18.71
C GLN A 139 -6.71 -9.47 -17.80
N ILE A 140 -7.85 -8.95 -17.36
CA ILE A 140 -8.80 -9.73 -16.55
C ILE A 140 -9.34 -10.90 -17.37
N MET A 141 -9.73 -10.66 -18.62
CA MET A 141 -10.23 -11.70 -19.52
C MET A 141 -9.17 -12.77 -19.80
N ASP A 142 -7.92 -12.39 -20.02
CA ASP A 142 -6.82 -13.33 -20.22
C ASP A 142 -6.55 -14.17 -18.97
N MET A 143 -6.56 -13.55 -17.79
CA MET A 143 -6.44 -14.30 -16.53
C MET A 143 -7.57 -15.31 -16.36
N LEU A 144 -8.80 -14.95 -16.70
CA LEU A 144 -9.95 -15.85 -16.62
C LEU A 144 -9.87 -17.01 -17.62
N ARG A 145 -9.37 -16.77 -18.84
CA ARG A 145 -9.17 -17.79 -19.86
C ARG A 145 -8.05 -18.77 -19.50
N LEU A 146 -6.97 -18.25 -18.93
CA LEU A 146 -5.76 -19.03 -18.66
C LEU A 146 -5.72 -19.65 -17.26
N LYS A 147 -6.65 -19.30 -16.36
CA LYS A 147 -6.64 -19.78 -14.97
C LYS A 147 -6.65 -21.30 -14.81
N GLU A 148 -7.22 -22.03 -15.76
CA GLU A 148 -7.28 -23.50 -15.74
C GLU A 148 -6.03 -24.15 -16.34
N VAL A 149 -5.26 -23.39 -17.14
CA VAL A 149 -4.14 -23.93 -17.93
C VAL A 149 -2.79 -23.48 -17.35
N ALA A 150 -2.70 -22.27 -16.78
CA ALA A 150 -1.44 -21.70 -16.30
C ALA A 150 -1.49 -21.40 -14.79
N ASN A 151 -0.53 -21.97 -14.05
CA ASN A 151 -0.42 -21.74 -12.59
C ASN A 151 -0.20 -20.26 -12.22
N THR A 152 0.47 -19.50 -13.06
CA THR A 152 0.66 -18.04 -12.89
C THR A 152 -0.67 -17.30 -12.98
N ALA A 153 -1.48 -17.56 -14.00
CA ALA A 153 -2.80 -16.97 -14.18
C ALA A 153 -3.75 -17.35 -13.03
N LYS A 154 -3.68 -18.59 -12.55
CA LYS A 154 -4.43 -19.04 -11.36
C LYS A 154 -4.02 -18.31 -10.09
N ALA A 155 -2.72 -18.04 -9.91
CA ALA A 155 -2.21 -17.27 -8.77
C ALA A 155 -2.66 -15.80 -8.84
N ASP A 156 -2.60 -15.19 -10.02
CA ASP A 156 -3.03 -13.80 -10.23
C ASP A 156 -4.55 -13.65 -10.05
N TYR A 157 -5.33 -14.61 -10.55
CA TYR A 157 -6.77 -14.64 -10.30
C TYR A 157 -7.12 -14.73 -8.81
N LYS A 158 -6.42 -15.58 -8.04
CA LYS A 158 -6.60 -15.69 -6.59
C LYS A 158 -6.23 -14.41 -5.82
N ARG A 159 -5.41 -13.55 -6.40
CA ARG A 159 -5.08 -12.25 -5.79
C ARG A 159 -6.18 -11.21 -5.98
N LEU A 160 -7.02 -11.37 -7.01
CA LEU A 160 -8.15 -10.48 -7.31
C LEU A 160 -9.41 -10.82 -6.50
N LEU A 161 -9.48 -12.04 -5.96
CA LEU A 161 -10.51 -12.49 -5.03
C LEU A 161 -10.12 -12.17 -3.58
#